data_5f6e2d5596c8791d57473d0af2e17382
#
_entry.id   5f6e2d5596c8791d57473d0af2e17382
#
_cell.length_a   1.000
_cell.length_b   1.000
_cell.length_c   1.000
_cell.angle_alpha   90.00
_cell.angle_beta   90.00
_cell.angle_gamma   90.00
#
_symmetry.space_group_name_H-M   'P 1'
#
loop_
_entity.id
_entity.type
_entity.pdbx_description
1 polymer ?
#
loop_
_entity_poly.entity_id
_entity_poly.type
_entity_poly.pdbx_seq_one_letter_code
_entity_poly.pdbx_strand_id
1 'polypeptide(L)'
;MPFIPIPEGLQTRICLIGENLLGEIPRILRETWSGDTKPVRIVADGNTWGAAGERLQGILKEAGLSVDTPYLFPAEPPFHADYSLVERLREPLAGHRPIAVGSGTINDLVKRCAYELETGGYLCCATASSVDGYTSAGAAITRDGLKQTLPCPAPLAIVADSKILFTAPFEMTAAGYADLAAKLPAGGDWMIADAIGITPIQETPWKMVQSKLHRWLEEPGKLKEGNPIALAGLFEGLCQTGFAMQYMKDSRPASGAEHLYSHCWEMRDIQKDGVQPSHGFKVAVGSLITTALMEDVYFKMKSDEIATLADKMPYLSANERDTQIGEFLGGTPFEKNARKVALEKLPLGDEARRRRRLIVETHPILAEKLRHQLLPFKELRNRLKALGCPVSLQEIGLPHSDLRFTTYSAGMIRNRYTILDVLLDLGITDLVCERISGLFEE
;
A
#
# COMPACT_ATOMS: atom_id res chain seq x y z
N MET A 1 -23.39 15.57 -4.53
CA MET A 1 -22.28 15.25 -3.61
C MET A 1 -21.52 14.07 -4.18
N PRO A 2 -20.22 14.12 -4.27
CA PRO A 2 -19.44 13.01 -4.80
C PRO A 2 -19.31 11.91 -3.73
N PHE A 3 -20.23 10.98 -3.73
CA PHE A 3 -20.12 9.73 -2.99
C PHE A 3 -19.17 8.81 -3.73
N ILE A 4 -18.19 8.25 -3.05
CA ILE A 4 -17.44 7.12 -3.55
C ILE A 4 -18.31 5.87 -3.37
N PRO A 5 -18.60 5.10 -4.44
CA PRO A 5 -19.37 3.88 -4.33
C PRO A 5 -18.70 2.87 -3.39
N ILE A 6 -19.46 2.35 -2.45
CA ILE A 6 -19.02 1.34 -1.49
C ILE A 6 -19.75 0.03 -1.79
N PRO A 7 -19.05 -1.07 -2.03
CA PRO A 7 -19.68 -2.38 -2.21
C PRO A 7 -20.47 -2.81 -0.97
N GLU A 8 -21.53 -3.57 -1.19
CA GLU A 8 -22.31 -4.16 -0.10
C GLU A 8 -21.47 -5.10 0.78
N GLY A 9 -21.80 -5.15 2.06
CA GLY A 9 -21.14 -6.04 3.02
C GLY A 9 -19.84 -5.51 3.63
N LEU A 10 -19.40 -4.30 3.26
CA LEU A 10 -18.25 -3.67 3.88
C LEU A 10 -18.60 -2.97 5.20
N GLN A 11 -17.60 -2.80 6.07
CA GLN A 11 -17.71 -2.09 7.33
C GLN A 11 -18.01 -0.60 7.13
N THR A 12 -17.32 0.04 6.19
CA THR A 12 -17.52 1.44 5.84
C THR A 12 -18.88 1.63 5.18
N ARG A 13 -19.66 2.61 5.66
CA ARG A 13 -21.02 2.90 5.18
C ARG A 13 -21.08 4.18 4.34
N ILE A 14 -20.20 5.15 4.64
CA ILE A 14 -20.18 6.46 4.00
C ILE A 14 -18.74 6.81 3.63
N CYS A 15 -18.54 7.22 2.39
CA CYS A 15 -17.27 7.77 1.91
C CYS A 15 -17.57 9.00 1.05
N LEU A 16 -17.16 10.17 1.54
CA LEU A 16 -17.37 11.46 0.88
C LEU A 16 -16.04 12.08 0.48
N ILE A 17 -15.97 12.56 -0.76
CA ILE A 17 -14.88 13.41 -1.21
C ILE A 17 -15.44 14.60 -1.98
N GLY A 18 -14.91 15.79 -1.74
CA GLY A 18 -15.33 17.03 -2.40
C GLY A 18 -14.90 18.26 -1.63
N GLU A 19 -15.55 19.40 -1.86
CA GLU A 19 -15.23 20.64 -1.20
C GLU A 19 -16.23 20.96 -0.08
N ASN A 20 -15.75 21.62 0.99
CA ASN A 20 -16.55 22.13 2.13
C ASN A 20 -17.37 21.01 2.83
N LEU A 21 -16.79 19.84 3.01
CA LEU A 21 -17.49 18.67 3.55
C LEU A 21 -17.50 18.54 5.07
N LEU A 22 -16.73 19.33 5.81
CA LEU A 22 -16.73 19.24 7.29
C LEU A 22 -18.13 19.45 7.89
N GLY A 23 -18.97 20.27 7.27
CA GLY A 23 -20.36 20.50 7.68
C GLY A 23 -21.28 19.28 7.58
N GLU A 24 -20.89 18.25 6.83
CA GLU A 24 -21.65 16.99 6.72
C GLU A 24 -21.37 16.04 7.89
N ILE A 25 -20.26 16.21 8.60
CA ILE A 25 -19.84 15.29 9.67
C ILE A 25 -20.90 15.16 10.79
N PRO A 26 -21.56 16.23 11.26
CA PRO A 26 -22.62 16.12 12.27
C PRO A 26 -23.79 15.21 11.82
N ARG A 27 -24.20 15.30 10.56
CA ARG A 27 -25.23 14.42 9.97
C ARG A 27 -24.75 12.98 9.95
N ILE A 28 -23.52 12.76 9.45
CA ILE A 28 -22.91 11.42 9.37
C ILE A 28 -22.81 10.78 10.75
N LEU A 29 -22.41 11.53 11.77
CA LEU A 29 -22.33 11.02 13.15
C LEU A 29 -23.70 10.54 13.66
N ARG A 30 -24.77 11.30 13.41
CA ARG A 30 -26.13 10.94 13.83
C ARG A 30 -26.62 9.69 13.10
N GLU A 31 -26.33 9.56 11.81
CA GLU A 31 -26.68 8.38 11.01
C GLU A 31 -25.89 7.14 11.43
N THR A 32 -24.58 7.31 11.65
CA THR A 32 -23.65 6.20 11.92
C THR A 32 -23.83 5.63 13.32
N TRP A 33 -24.07 6.48 14.32
CA TRP A 33 -24.29 6.11 15.73
C TRP A 33 -25.70 6.50 16.20
N SER A 34 -26.71 6.08 15.43
CA SER A 34 -28.10 6.36 15.78
C SER A 34 -28.43 5.80 17.17
N GLY A 35 -28.92 6.71 18.05
CA GLY A 35 -29.24 6.37 19.45
C GLY A 35 -28.07 6.33 20.42
N ASP A 36 -26.83 6.46 19.97
CA ASP A 36 -25.67 6.60 20.87
C ASP A 36 -25.46 8.07 21.28
N THR A 37 -25.48 8.33 22.58
CA THR A 37 -25.36 9.66 23.18
C THR A 37 -23.94 9.94 23.73
N LYS A 38 -23.02 9.02 23.60
CA LYS A 38 -21.64 9.23 24.06
C LYS A 38 -21.03 10.48 23.45
N PRO A 39 -20.16 11.21 24.17
CA PRO A 39 -19.50 12.38 23.62
C PRO A 39 -18.57 11.97 22.48
N VAL A 40 -18.33 12.92 21.57
CA VAL A 40 -17.35 12.80 20.50
C VAL A 40 -15.98 13.20 21.03
N ARG A 41 -14.94 12.47 20.67
CA ARG A 41 -13.57 12.88 20.88
C ARG A 41 -12.77 12.88 19.58
N ILE A 42 -12.21 14.04 19.25
CA ILE A 42 -11.30 14.22 18.13
C ILE A 42 -9.90 13.81 18.56
N VAL A 43 -9.23 13.02 17.71
CA VAL A 43 -7.79 12.71 17.82
C VAL A 43 -7.09 13.30 16.60
N ALA A 44 -6.07 14.10 16.83
CA ALA A 44 -5.27 14.78 15.81
C ALA A 44 -3.82 14.93 16.30
N ASP A 45 -2.94 15.43 15.45
CA ASP A 45 -1.69 16.07 15.85
C ASP A 45 -1.79 17.59 15.69
N GLY A 46 -0.75 18.32 16.12
CA GLY A 46 -0.78 19.79 16.05
C GLY A 46 -0.97 20.32 14.62
N ASN A 47 -0.46 19.64 13.59
CA ASN A 47 -0.60 20.06 12.19
C ASN A 47 -2.02 19.81 11.69
N THR A 48 -2.55 18.62 11.93
CA THR A 48 -3.89 18.21 11.45
C THR A 48 -5.01 18.85 12.24
N TRP A 49 -4.72 19.24 13.51
CA TRP A 49 -5.60 20.09 14.30
C TRP A 49 -5.81 21.45 13.64
N GLY A 50 -4.71 22.13 13.28
CA GLY A 50 -4.79 23.41 12.57
C GLY A 50 -5.43 23.31 11.18
N ALA A 51 -5.17 22.22 10.45
CA ALA A 51 -5.71 22.03 9.11
C ALA A 51 -7.24 21.79 9.10
N ALA A 52 -7.77 21.04 10.07
CA ALA A 52 -9.18 20.63 10.08
C ALA A 52 -9.80 20.49 11.46
N GLY A 53 -9.05 20.04 12.47
CA GLY A 53 -9.58 19.60 13.76
C GLY A 53 -10.30 20.71 14.53
N GLU A 54 -9.70 21.90 14.62
CA GLU A 54 -10.27 23.04 15.33
C GLU A 54 -11.60 23.49 14.72
N ARG A 55 -11.62 23.64 13.39
CA ARG A 55 -12.85 23.99 12.66
C ARG A 55 -13.93 22.92 12.80
N LEU A 56 -13.55 21.64 12.73
CA LEU A 56 -14.48 20.54 12.94
C LEU A 56 -15.08 20.55 14.35
N GLN A 57 -14.28 20.79 15.38
CA GLN A 57 -14.78 20.89 16.76
C GLN A 57 -15.85 21.99 16.90
N GLY A 58 -15.63 23.17 16.30
CA GLY A 58 -16.60 24.26 16.25
C GLY A 58 -17.91 23.82 15.60
N ILE A 59 -17.86 23.23 14.41
CA ILE A 59 -19.01 22.73 13.67
C ILE A 59 -19.81 21.70 14.49
N LEU A 60 -19.12 20.78 15.16
CA LEU A 60 -19.78 19.75 15.97
C LEU A 60 -20.51 20.36 17.18
N LYS A 61 -19.92 21.33 17.87
CA LYS A 61 -20.52 22.06 18.99
C LYS A 61 -21.73 22.90 18.55
N GLU A 62 -21.61 23.63 17.44
CA GLU A 62 -22.71 24.41 16.85
C GLU A 62 -23.87 23.51 16.43
N ALA A 63 -23.59 22.30 15.99
CA ALA A 63 -24.61 21.29 15.68
C ALA A 63 -25.25 20.64 16.92
N GLY A 64 -24.89 21.07 18.16
CA GLY A 64 -25.44 20.56 19.40
C GLY A 64 -24.95 19.15 19.80
N LEU A 65 -23.82 18.71 19.28
CA LEU A 65 -23.21 17.44 19.69
C LEU A 65 -22.37 17.64 20.96
N SER A 66 -22.38 16.64 21.84
CA SER A 66 -21.45 16.61 22.98
C SER A 66 -20.05 16.29 22.46
N VAL A 67 -19.11 17.24 22.62
CA VAL A 67 -17.72 17.14 22.16
C VAL A 67 -16.78 17.42 23.32
N ASP A 68 -16.01 16.42 23.69
CA ASP A 68 -15.01 16.54 24.75
C ASP A 68 -13.70 17.16 24.23
N THR A 69 -12.81 17.47 25.18
CA THR A 69 -11.48 18.01 24.88
C THR A 69 -10.75 17.07 23.91
N PRO A 70 -10.22 17.57 22.78
CA PRO A 70 -9.51 16.73 21.81
C PRO A 70 -8.25 16.11 22.42
N TYR A 71 -7.86 14.94 21.92
CA TYR A 71 -6.55 14.39 22.19
C TYR A 71 -5.59 14.78 21.08
N LEU A 72 -4.55 15.53 21.43
CA LEU A 72 -3.59 16.06 20.46
C LEU A 72 -2.21 15.44 20.69
N PHE A 73 -1.69 14.79 19.67
CA PHE A 73 -0.30 14.44 19.59
C PHE A 73 0.55 15.69 19.29
N PRO A 74 1.82 15.74 19.72
CA PRO A 74 2.72 16.83 19.32
C PRO A 74 2.87 16.87 17.79
N ALA A 75 3.04 18.08 17.24
CA ALA A 75 3.39 18.24 15.83
C ALA A 75 4.83 17.82 15.55
N GLU A 76 5.71 18.03 16.52
CA GLU A 76 7.14 17.73 16.44
C GLU A 76 7.61 17.04 17.75
N PRO A 77 8.55 16.09 17.65
CA PRO A 77 9.07 15.51 16.39
C PRO A 77 8.02 14.66 15.68
N PRO A 78 8.16 14.42 14.35
CA PRO A 78 7.30 13.50 13.62
C PRO A 78 7.29 12.12 14.28
N PHE A 79 6.13 11.49 14.33
CA PHE A 79 5.97 10.18 14.93
C PHE A 79 5.35 9.16 13.97
N HIS A 80 5.62 7.90 14.21
CA HIS A 80 5.07 6.78 13.46
C HIS A 80 4.01 6.05 14.29
N ALA A 81 3.17 5.26 13.63
CA ALA A 81 2.17 4.45 14.32
C ALA A 81 2.87 3.33 15.11
N ASP A 82 3.10 3.59 16.40
CA ASP A 82 3.64 2.64 17.37
C ASP A 82 2.56 2.18 18.35
N TYR A 83 2.63 0.93 18.79
CA TYR A 83 1.59 0.34 19.63
C TYR A 83 1.50 1.03 21.01
N SER A 84 2.59 1.57 21.52
CA SER A 84 2.59 2.37 22.76
C SER A 84 1.69 3.61 22.64
N LEU A 85 1.56 4.18 21.43
CA LEU A 85 0.64 5.32 21.19
C LEU A 85 -0.83 4.84 21.16
N VAL A 86 -1.11 3.60 20.74
CA VAL A 86 -2.45 3.01 20.89
C VAL A 86 -2.80 2.86 22.36
N GLU A 87 -1.87 2.39 23.19
CA GLU A 87 -2.07 2.26 24.63
C GLU A 87 -2.35 3.63 25.31
N ARG A 88 -1.64 4.67 24.90
CA ARG A 88 -1.87 6.04 25.38
C ARG A 88 -3.25 6.60 24.98
N LEU A 89 -3.86 6.11 23.90
CA LEU A 89 -5.19 6.53 23.46
C LEU A 89 -6.32 5.81 24.21
N ARG A 90 -6.08 4.70 24.90
CA ARG A 90 -7.13 3.91 25.53
C ARG A 90 -7.94 4.68 26.55
N GLU A 91 -7.29 5.34 27.51
CA GLU A 91 -7.99 6.15 28.53
C GLU A 91 -8.72 7.34 27.91
N PRO A 92 -8.09 8.17 27.05
CA PRO A 92 -8.78 9.26 26.39
C PRO A 92 -9.99 8.84 25.55
N LEU A 93 -9.95 7.70 24.88
CA LEU A 93 -11.04 7.26 23.98
C LEU A 93 -12.10 6.40 24.66
N ALA A 94 -11.87 5.94 25.90
CA ALA A 94 -12.86 5.16 26.62
C ALA A 94 -14.17 5.93 26.79
N GLY A 95 -15.28 5.30 26.38
CA GLY A 95 -16.62 5.90 26.48
C GLY A 95 -16.94 6.99 25.45
N HIS A 96 -16.12 7.15 24.39
CA HIS A 96 -16.31 8.17 23.37
C HIS A 96 -16.63 7.57 21.99
N ARG A 97 -17.16 8.42 21.11
CA ARG A 97 -17.23 8.19 19.66
C ARG A 97 -16.00 8.84 19.01
N PRO A 98 -15.01 8.05 18.54
CA PRO A 98 -13.75 8.60 18.06
C PRO A 98 -13.87 9.21 16.66
N ILE A 99 -13.21 10.36 16.43
CA ILE A 99 -12.94 10.91 15.11
C ILE A 99 -11.43 11.04 14.95
N ALA A 100 -10.88 10.33 13.97
CA ALA A 100 -9.51 10.51 13.51
C ALA A 100 -9.45 11.70 12.55
N VAL A 101 -8.75 12.77 12.90
CA VAL A 101 -8.47 13.89 12.01
C VAL A 101 -6.99 13.86 11.66
N GLY A 102 -6.66 13.33 10.48
CA GLY A 102 -5.26 13.13 10.12
C GLY A 102 -5.04 12.30 8.86
N SER A 103 -3.80 11.90 8.67
CA SER A 103 -3.39 10.97 7.62
C SER A 103 -3.27 9.54 8.15
N GLY A 104 -2.55 8.68 7.46
CA GLY A 104 -2.43 7.26 7.78
C GLY A 104 -2.07 6.96 9.22
N THR A 105 -1.10 7.66 9.81
CA THR A 105 -0.65 7.43 11.20
C THR A 105 -1.78 7.62 12.21
N ILE A 106 -2.45 8.79 12.21
CA ILE A 106 -3.57 9.08 13.11
C ILE A 106 -4.73 8.12 12.86
N ASN A 107 -5.03 7.83 11.57
CA ASN A 107 -6.07 6.89 11.21
C ASN A 107 -5.82 5.49 11.79
N ASP A 108 -4.60 4.96 11.65
CA ASP A 108 -4.29 3.60 12.12
C ASP A 108 -4.25 3.50 13.65
N LEU A 109 -3.76 4.51 14.34
CA LEU A 109 -3.78 4.57 15.81
C LEU A 109 -5.21 4.58 16.35
N VAL A 110 -6.07 5.45 15.80
CA VAL A 110 -7.49 5.55 16.24
C VAL A 110 -8.25 4.30 15.84
N LYS A 111 -8.06 3.78 14.63
CA LYS A 111 -8.66 2.54 14.14
C LYS A 111 -8.40 1.38 15.10
N ARG A 112 -7.13 1.17 15.46
CA ARG A 112 -6.74 0.08 16.37
C ARG A 112 -7.28 0.30 17.78
N CYS A 113 -7.16 1.50 18.34
CA CYS A 113 -7.65 1.82 19.67
C CYS A 113 -9.18 1.68 19.78
N ALA A 114 -9.92 2.19 18.79
CA ALA A 114 -11.38 2.07 18.73
C ALA A 114 -11.84 0.60 18.72
N TYR A 115 -11.11 -0.26 18.01
CA TYR A 115 -11.38 -1.70 18.01
C TYR A 115 -11.15 -2.34 19.38
N GLU A 116 -10.02 -2.04 20.04
CA GLU A 116 -9.69 -2.58 21.36
C GLU A 116 -10.66 -2.13 22.46
N LEU A 117 -11.22 -0.93 22.35
CA LEU A 117 -12.18 -0.36 23.28
C LEU A 117 -13.64 -0.68 22.94
N GLU A 118 -13.89 -1.40 21.86
CA GLU A 118 -15.25 -1.75 21.39
C GLU A 118 -16.16 -0.52 21.30
N THR A 119 -15.63 0.60 20.75
CA THR A 119 -16.40 1.87 20.65
C THR A 119 -17.57 1.82 19.66
N GLY A 120 -17.77 0.71 18.96
CA GLY A 120 -18.73 0.58 17.86
C GLY A 120 -18.21 1.11 16.52
N GLY A 121 -16.93 1.48 16.43
CA GLY A 121 -16.25 2.00 15.25
C GLY A 121 -15.74 3.43 15.43
N TYR A 122 -15.27 4.05 14.35
CA TYR A 122 -14.76 5.42 14.34
C TYR A 122 -15.05 6.10 12.99
N LEU A 123 -14.93 7.43 12.94
CA LEU A 123 -14.98 8.23 11.72
C LEU A 123 -13.58 8.74 11.39
N CYS A 124 -13.23 8.76 10.10
CA CYS A 124 -12.01 9.36 9.60
C CYS A 124 -12.31 10.66 8.84
N CYS A 125 -11.72 11.77 9.27
CA CYS A 125 -11.60 13.01 8.51
C CYS A 125 -10.18 13.08 7.96
N ALA A 126 -10.01 12.70 6.70
CA ALA A 126 -8.71 12.61 6.06
C ALA A 126 -8.14 14.00 5.76
N THR A 127 -6.87 14.23 6.09
CA THR A 127 -6.19 15.51 5.85
C THR A 127 -5.11 15.46 4.77
N ALA A 128 -4.82 14.27 4.20
CA ALA A 128 -3.88 14.10 3.09
C ALA A 128 -4.29 12.91 2.21
N SER A 129 -3.88 12.93 0.94
CA SER A 129 -4.05 11.81 0.00
C SER A 129 -2.76 10.99 -0.08
N SER A 130 -2.36 10.34 1.03
CA SER A 130 -0.99 9.81 1.18
C SER A 130 -0.84 8.29 1.09
N VAL A 131 -1.91 7.52 1.32
CA VAL A 131 -1.89 6.05 1.39
C VAL A 131 -3.26 5.45 1.07
N ASP A 132 -3.32 4.18 0.72
CA ASP A 132 -4.56 3.41 0.51
C ASP A 132 -5.17 2.82 1.79
N GLY A 133 -4.49 2.98 2.93
CA GLY A 133 -4.87 2.42 4.23
C GLY A 133 -6.12 3.02 4.89
N TYR A 134 -6.68 4.12 4.36
CA TYR A 134 -7.85 4.78 4.97
C TYR A 134 -9.05 3.85 5.12
N THR A 135 -9.36 3.13 4.05
CA THR A 135 -10.53 2.26 3.94
C THR A 135 -10.21 0.78 4.12
N SER A 136 -8.97 0.42 4.35
CA SER A 136 -8.59 -0.99 4.57
C SER A 136 -8.96 -1.46 5.99
N ALA A 137 -9.23 -2.75 6.11
CA ALA A 137 -9.22 -3.44 7.39
C ALA A 137 -7.78 -3.65 7.86
N GLY A 138 -7.56 -3.58 9.18
CA GLY A 138 -6.23 -3.65 9.78
C GLY A 138 -5.53 -2.29 9.86
N ALA A 139 -4.61 -2.17 10.79
CA ALA A 139 -3.78 -0.99 11.04
C ALA A 139 -2.30 -1.36 10.95
N ALA A 140 -1.53 -0.60 10.19
CA ALA A 140 -0.09 -0.80 10.02
C ALA A 140 0.67 -0.15 11.18
N ILE A 141 0.97 -0.95 12.21
CA ILE A 141 1.52 -0.47 13.49
C ILE A 141 2.83 -1.20 13.81
N THR A 142 3.80 -0.45 14.29
CA THR A 142 5.03 -1.02 14.86
C THR A 142 4.74 -1.53 16.27
N ARG A 143 5.03 -2.81 16.52
CA ARG A 143 4.92 -3.44 17.83
C ARG A 143 6.16 -4.29 18.08
N ASP A 144 6.79 -4.12 19.23
CA ASP A 144 8.01 -4.82 19.59
C ASP A 144 9.14 -4.65 18.55
N GLY A 145 9.24 -3.43 17.98
CA GLY A 145 10.21 -3.09 16.93
C GLY A 145 9.87 -3.63 15.53
N LEU A 146 8.74 -4.33 15.37
CA LEU A 146 8.32 -4.92 14.09
C LEU A 146 7.06 -4.25 13.55
N LYS A 147 7.12 -3.75 12.31
CA LYS A 147 5.94 -3.23 11.62
C LYS A 147 5.07 -4.39 11.14
N GLN A 148 3.83 -4.41 11.57
CA GLN A 148 2.86 -5.46 11.26
C GLN A 148 1.46 -4.88 11.07
N THR A 149 0.62 -5.57 10.31
CA THR A 149 -0.79 -5.20 10.17
C THR A 149 -1.58 -5.88 11.28
N LEU A 150 -2.02 -5.09 12.27
CA LEU A 150 -2.86 -5.57 13.35
C LEU A 150 -4.32 -5.62 12.90
N PRO A 151 -5.03 -6.74 13.09
CA PRO A 151 -6.43 -6.87 12.68
C PRO A 151 -7.32 -5.85 13.40
N CYS A 152 -8.11 -5.09 12.64
CA CYS A 152 -9.18 -4.23 13.15
C CYS A 152 -10.10 -3.81 11.99
N PRO A 153 -11.36 -3.43 12.27
CA PRO A 153 -12.30 -2.97 11.25
C PRO A 153 -11.87 -1.64 10.63
N ALA A 154 -12.30 -1.39 9.40
CA ALA A 154 -12.19 -0.10 8.74
C ALA A 154 -13.09 0.96 9.41
N PRO A 155 -12.94 2.27 9.09
CA PRO A 155 -13.81 3.32 9.59
C PRO A 155 -15.25 3.13 9.11
N LEU A 156 -16.23 3.52 9.95
CA LEU A 156 -17.64 3.52 9.57
C LEU A 156 -17.93 4.59 8.51
N ALA A 157 -17.23 5.71 8.59
CA ALA A 157 -17.34 6.78 7.60
C ALA A 157 -16.00 7.46 7.38
N ILE A 158 -15.81 7.97 6.14
CA ILE A 158 -14.65 8.74 5.73
C ILE A 158 -15.14 10.02 5.06
N VAL A 159 -14.56 11.13 5.47
CA VAL A 159 -14.78 12.44 4.87
C VAL A 159 -13.43 13.03 4.46
N ALA A 160 -13.30 13.38 3.19
CA ALA A 160 -12.12 14.00 2.61
C ALA A 160 -12.52 15.31 1.91
N ASP A 161 -12.15 16.43 2.51
CA ASP A 161 -12.35 17.75 1.91
C ASP A 161 -11.13 18.09 1.05
N SER A 162 -11.32 18.25 -0.26
CA SER A 162 -10.21 18.49 -1.21
C SER A 162 -9.42 19.78 -0.88
N LYS A 163 -10.07 20.78 -0.30
CA LYS A 163 -9.37 21.98 0.17
C LYS A 163 -8.43 21.69 1.34
N ILE A 164 -8.83 20.78 2.23
CA ILE A 164 -7.98 20.33 3.33
C ILE A 164 -6.86 19.41 2.79
N LEU A 165 -7.18 18.46 1.94
CA LEU A 165 -6.19 17.57 1.34
C LEU A 165 -5.07 18.35 0.62
N PHE A 166 -5.41 19.47 -0.01
CA PHE A 166 -4.45 20.34 -0.69
C PHE A 166 -3.54 21.13 0.26
N THR A 167 -3.93 21.33 1.52
CA THR A 167 -3.06 21.99 2.53
C THR A 167 -1.95 21.11 3.07
N ALA A 168 -2.03 19.81 2.85
CA ALA A 168 -0.97 18.88 3.25
C ALA A 168 0.34 19.15 2.47
N PRO A 169 1.50 18.86 3.04
CA PRO A 169 2.76 18.89 2.29
C PRO A 169 2.64 18.09 0.99
N PHE A 170 3.07 18.65 -0.14
CA PHE A 170 2.88 18.03 -1.46
C PHE A 170 3.49 16.62 -1.56
N GLU A 171 4.56 16.38 -0.81
CA GLU A 171 5.20 15.05 -0.71
C GLU A 171 4.22 13.95 -0.25
N MET A 172 3.22 14.28 0.56
CA MET A 172 2.19 13.32 0.96
C MET A 172 1.26 12.96 -0.20
N THR A 173 0.91 13.93 -1.05
CA THR A 173 0.14 13.70 -2.28
C THR A 173 0.95 12.89 -3.29
N ALA A 174 2.25 13.20 -3.44
CA ALA A 174 3.18 12.44 -4.28
C ALA A 174 3.33 10.99 -3.81
N ALA A 175 3.45 10.78 -2.49
CA ALA A 175 3.49 9.44 -1.88
C ALA A 175 2.20 8.65 -2.17
N GLY A 176 1.03 9.29 -2.06
CA GLY A 176 -0.25 8.65 -2.39
C GLY A 176 -0.40 8.32 -3.88
N TYR A 177 0.09 9.20 -4.76
CA TYR A 177 0.14 8.88 -6.19
C TYR A 177 1.02 7.67 -6.48
N ALA A 178 2.18 7.58 -5.84
CA ALA A 178 3.08 6.44 -5.98
C ALA A 178 2.44 5.15 -5.44
N ASP A 179 1.75 5.23 -4.30
CA ASP A 179 1.02 4.10 -3.72
C ASP A 179 -0.13 3.65 -4.64
N LEU A 180 -0.87 4.59 -5.27
CA LEU A 180 -1.89 4.24 -6.25
C LEU A 180 -1.28 3.67 -7.55
N ALA A 181 -0.17 4.23 -8.04
CA ALA A 181 0.52 3.74 -9.24
C ALA A 181 1.06 2.31 -9.07
N ALA A 182 1.41 1.93 -7.85
CA ALA A 182 1.82 0.57 -7.50
C ALA A 182 0.77 -0.50 -7.86
N LYS A 183 -0.51 -0.13 -7.96
CA LYS A 183 -1.59 -1.05 -8.34
C LYS A 183 -1.47 -1.53 -9.80
N LEU A 184 -0.67 -0.85 -10.62
CA LEU A 184 -0.35 -1.31 -11.99
C LEU A 184 0.50 -2.61 -11.93
N PRO A 185 1.72 -2.63 -11.37
CA PRO A 185 2.50 -3.85 -11.25
C PRO A 185 1.88 -4.87 -10.28
N ALA A 186 1.17 -4.45 -9.22
CA ALA A 186 0.43 -5.38 -8.36
C ALA A 186 -0.66 -6.16 -9.12
N GLY A 187 -1.37 -5.48 -10.01
CA GLY A 187 -2.31 -6.11 -10.95
C GLY A 187 -1.60 -7.08 -11.89
N GLY A 188 -0.43 -6.70 -12.41
CA GLY A 188 0.42 -7.58 -13.21
C GLY A 188 0.80 -8.86 -12.47
N ASP A 189 1.23 -8.75 -11.21
CA ASP A 189 1.54 -9.91 -10.37
C ASP A 189 0.32 -10.80 -10.11
N TRP A 190 -0.86 -10.20 -9.97
CA TRP A 190 -2.08 -10.99 -9.80
C TRP A 190 -2.46 -11.73 -11.09
N MET A 191 -2.30 -11.09 -12.26
CA MET A 191 -2.49 -11.76 -13.56
C MET A 191 -1.52 -12.93 -13.76
N ILE A 192 -0.26 -12.77 -13.35
CA ILE A 192 0.75 -13.84 -13.39
C ILE A 192 0.33 -15.01 -12.48
N ALA A 193 -0.06 -14.72 -11.24
CA ALA A 193 -0.47 -15.75 -10.28
C ALA A 193 -1.77 -16.48 -10.69
N ASP A 194 -2.70 -15.78 -11.35
CA ASP A 194 -3.92 -16.33 -11.92
C ASP A 194 -3.61 -17.30 -13.08
N ALA A 195 -2.77 -16.86 -14.00
CA ALA A 195 -2.43 -17.63 -15.21
C ALA A 195 -1.77 -18.99 -14.91
N ILE A 196 -0.99 -19.08 -13.82
CA ILE A 196 -0.38 -20.34 -13.39
C ILE A 196 -1.21 -21.09 -12.34
N GLY A 197 -2.42 -20.60 -12.04
CA GLY A 197 -3.39 -21.28 -11.17
C GLY A 197 -3.06 -21.26 -9.69
N ILE A 198 -2.27 -20.26 -9.21
CA ILE A 198 -1.93 -20.13 -7.78
C ILE A 198 -2.95 -19.25 -7.03
N THR A 199 -3.31 -18.12 -7.62
CA THR A 199 -4.25 -17.17 -6.98
C THR A 199 -5.21 -16.61 -8.03
N PRO A 200 -6.40 -17.18 -8.17
CA PRO A 200 -7.39 -16.70 -9.14
C PRO A 200 -7.76 -15.24 -8.93
N ILE A 201 -7.93 -14.51 -10.02
CA ILE A 201 -8.47 -13.15 -9.99
C ILE A 201 -9.93 -13.20 -9.57
N GLN A 202 -10.27 -12.44 -8.51
CA GLN A 202 -11.66 -12.22 -8.12
C GLN A 202 -12.17 -10.96 -8.83
N GLU A 203 -13.24 -11.08 -9.57
CA GLU A 203 -13.74 -10.04 -10.47
C GLU A 203 -14.09 -8.74 -9.73
N THR A 204 -14.79 -8.82 -8.60
CA THR A 204 -15.24 -7.64 -7.85
C THR A 204 -14.08 -6.79 -7.34
N PRO A 205 -13.13 -7.29 -6.52
CA PRO A 205 -12.02 -6.48 -6.04
C PRO A 205 -11.06 -6.06 -7.17
N TRP A 206 -10.94 -6.87 -8.22
CA TRP A 206 -10.20 -6.49 -9.43
C TRP A 206 -10.80 -5.25 -10.09
N LYS A 207 -12.11 -5.26 -10.36
CA LYS A 207 -12.79 -4.12 -11.00
C LYS A 207 -12.73 -2.85 -10.15
N MET A 208 -12.83 -2.97 -8.83
CA MET A 208 -12.76 -1.83 -7.91
C MET A 208 -11.47 -1.03 -8.10
N VAL A 209 -10.35 -1.71 -8.31
CA VAL A 209 -9.03 -1.08 -8.46
C VAL A 209 -8.72 -0.80 -9.93
N GLN A 210 -8.76 -1.82 -10.78
CA GLN A 210 -8.17 -1.77 -12.11
C GLN A 210 -9.02 -1.02 -13.14
N SER A 211 -10.35 -0.97 -13.00
CA SER A 211 -11.23 -0.40 -14.03
C SER A 211 -11.02 1.09 -14.29
N LYS A 212 -10.56 1.85 -13.29
CA LYS A 212 -10.33 3.30 -13.40
C LYS A 212 -8.88 3.70 -13.13
N LEU A 213 -7.98 2.73 -12.87
CA LEU A 213 -6.62 3.01 -12.39
C LEU A 213 -5.85 3.93 -13.34
N HIS A 214 -5.82 3.63 -14.63
CA HIS A 214 -5.14 4.47 -15.62
C HIS A 214 -5.69 5.90 -15.65
N ARG A 215 -7.01 6.08 -15.53
CA ARG A 215 -7.66 7.38 -15.49
C ARG A 215 -7.26 8.19 -14.25
N TRP A 216 -7.20 7.56 -13.06
CA TRP A 216 -6.79 8.24 -11.83
C TRP A 216 -5.33 8.69 -11.88
N LEU A 217 -4.49 8.02 -12.68
CA LEU A 217 -3.06 8.29 -12.82
C LEU A 217 -2.72 9.20 -14.03
N GLU A 218 -3.68 9.57 -14.87
CA GLU A 218 -3.44 10.13 -16.20
C GLU A 218 -2.71 11.48 -16.18
N GLU A 219 -3.06 12.37 -15.25
CA GLU A 219 -2.61 13.77 -15.25
C GLU A 219 -1.90 14.16 -13.95
N PRO A 220 -0.68 13.62 -13.66
CA PRO A 220 0.01 13.91 -12.42
C PRO A 220 0.32 15.39 -12.21
N GLY A 221 0.53 16.18 -13.28
CA GLY A 221 0.78 17.63 -13.21
C GLY A 221 -0.35 18.39 -12.54
N LYS A 222 -1.59 17.99 -12.74
CA LYS A 222 -2.78 18.63 -12.13
C LYS A 222 -2.80 18.50 -10.61
N LEU A 223 -2.15 17.48 -10.03
CA LEU A 223 -2.01 17.35 -8.58
C LEU A 223 -1.13 18.46 -7.99
N LYS A 224 -0.06 18.86 -8.69
CA LYS A 224 0.78 20.00 -8.28
C LYS A 224 0.04 21.33 -8.32
N GLU A 225 -0.87 21.47 -9.28
CA GLU A 225 -1.70 22.66 -9.44
C GLU A 225 -2.84 22.72 -8.42
N GLY A 226 -3.00 21.69 -7.57
CA GLY A 226 -4.10 21.62 -6.62
C GLY A 226 -5.47 21.44 -7.27
N ASN A 227 -5.52 20.86 -8.47
CA ASN A 227 -6.78 20.65 -9.17
C ASN A 227 -7.70 19.73 -8.34
N PRO A 228 -8.91 20.19 -7.94
CA PRO A 228 -9.77 19.44 -7.03
C PRO A 228 -10.28 18.12 -7.64
N ILE A 229 -10.43 18.05 -8.97
CA ILE A 229 -10.87 16.82 -9.65
C ILE A 229 -9.74 15.77 -9.61
N ALA A 230 -8.50 16.20 -9.85
CA ALA A 230 -7.34 15.30 -9.79
C ALA A 230 -7.10 14.78 -8.36
N LEU A 231 -7.18 15.66 -7.35
CA LEU A 231 -7.08 15.26 -5.94
C LEU A 231 -8.22 14.31 -5.52
N ALA A 232 -9.46 14.59 -5.96
CA ALA A 232 -10.59 13.72 -5.72
C ALA A 232 -10.40 12.35 -6.38
N GLY A 233 -9.90 12.31 -7.62
CA GLY A 233 -9.60 11.08 -8.33
C GLY A 233 -8.52 10.25 -7.65
N LEU A 234 -7.43 10.88 -7.20
CA LEU A 234 -6.39 10.22 -6.44
C LEU A 234 -6.96 9.60 -5.15
N PHE A 235 -7.71 10.39 -4.36
CA PHE A 235 -8.28 9.90 -3.10
C PHE A 235 -9.34 8.81 -3.34
N GLU A 236 -10.16 8.93 -4.40
CA GLU A 236 -11.09 7.88 -4.81
C GLU A 236 -10.34 6.57 -5.10
N GLY A 237 -9.26 6.62 -5.87
CA GLY A 237 -8.45 5.45 -6.20
C GLY A 237 -7.85 4.77 -4.97
N LEU A 238 -7.30 5.55 -4.04
CA LEU A 238 -6.78 5.06 -2.77
C LEU A 238 -7.89 4.39 -1.92
N CYS A 239 -9.07 5.02 -1.83
CA CYS A 239 -10.22 4.44 -1.11
C CYS A 239 -10.73 3.15 -1.77
N GLN A 240 -10.85 3.11 -3.10
CA GLN A 240 -11.29 1.91 -3.82
C GLN A 240 -10.33 0.74 -3.61
N THR A 241 -9.03 1.03 -3.52
CA THR A 241 -8.01 0.02 -3.18
C THR A 241 -8.23 -0.54 -1.77
N GLY A 242 -8.46 0.33 -0.79
CA GLY A 242 -8.76 -0.10 0.58
C GLY A 242 -10.07 -0.89 0.68
N PHE A 243 -11.11 -0.51 -0.06
CA PHE A 243 -12.36 -1.28 -0.13
C PHE A 243 -12.14 -2.66 -0.76
N ALA A 244 -11.32 -2.77 -1.80
CA ALA A 244 -10.97 -4.05 -2.39
C ALA A 244 -10.25 -4.96 -1.38
N MET A 245 -9.37 -4.41 -0.55
CA MET A 245 -8.72 -5.14 0.55
C MET A 245 -9.73 -5.58 1.63
N GLN A 246 -10.70 -4.71 2.02
CA GLN A 246 -11.78 -5.11 2.93
C GLN A 246 -12.58 -6.29 2.36
N TYR A 247 -12.95 -6.20 1.08
CA TYR A 247 -13.75 -7.21 0.39
C TYR A 247 -13.06 -8.57 0.38
N MET A 248 -11.78 -8.58 0.00
CA MET A 248 -10.98 -9.81 -0.06
C MET A 248 -10.51 -10.33 1.30
N LYS A 249 -10.49 -9.48 2.33
CA LYS A 249 -9.79 -9.74 3.60
C LYS A 249 -8.32 -10.09 3.39
N ASP A 250 -7.74 -9.56 2.34
CA ASP A 250 -6.36 -9.75 1.90
C ASP A 250 -5.85 -8.49 1.19
N SER A 251 -4.54 -8.27 1.21
CA SER A 251 -3.92 -7.13 0.53
C SER A 251 -3.59 -7.40 -0.95
N ARG A 252 -4.01 -8.52 -1.53
CA ARG A 252 -3.71 -8.89 -2.92
C ARG A 252 -4.12 -7.83 -3.96
N PRO A 253 -5.31 -7.16 -3.83
CA PRO A 253 -5.69 -6.12 -4.79
C PRO A 253 -4.80 -4.89 -4.79
N ALA A 254 -4.07 -4.67 -3.68
CA ALA A 254 -3.29 -3.47 -3.42
C ALA A 254 -1.77 -3.66 -3.55
N SER A 255 -1.28 -4.90 -3.47
CA SER A 255 0.12 -5.18 -3.16
C SER A 255 0.62 -6.39 -3.95
N GLY A 256 1.72 -6.24 -4.65
CA GLY A 256 2.50 -7.25 -5.35
C GLY A 256 3.97 -7.21 -4.91
N ALA A 257 4.90 -7.43 -5.82
CA ALA A 257 6.34 -7.39 -5.57
C ALA A 257 6.81 -6.01 -5.12
N GLU A 258 6.23 -4.93 -5.64
CA GLU A 258 6.59 -3.55 -5.30
C GLU A 258 6.43 -3.25 -3.80
N HIS A 259 5.41 -3.78 -3.16
CA HIS A 259 5.23 -3.68 -1.72
C HIS A 259 6.16 -4.63 -0.96
N LEU A 260 6.52 -5.79 -1.52
CA LEU A 260 7.52 -6.66 -0.90
C LEU A 260 8.87 -5.96 -0.82
N TYR A 261 9.28 -5.21 -1.85
CA TYR A 261 10.44 -4.33 -1.80
C TYR A 261 10.32 -3.32 -0.67
N SER A 262 9.24 -2.54 -0.63
CA SER A 262 8.99 -1.54 0.41
C SER A 262 9.05 -2.15 1.82
N HIS A 263 8.40 -3.28 2.04
CA HIS A 263 8.43 -3.96 3.34
C HIS A 263 9.83 -4.47 3.71
N CYS A 264 10.59 -5.01 2.75
CA CYS A 264 11.97 -5.41 2.98
C CYS A 264 12.83 -4.22 3.43
N TRP A 265 12.68 -3.05 2.80
CA TRP A 265 13.37 -1.82 3.18
C TRP A 265 12.90 -1.25 4.53
N GLU A 266 11.61 -1.35 4.84
CA GLU A 266 11.06 -0.99 6.16
C GLU A 266 11.65 -1.86 7.26
N MET A 267 11.74 -3.17 7.01
CA MET A 267 12.35 -4.13 7.94
C MET A 267 13.86 -3.87 8.17
N ARG A 268 14.56 -3.32 7.18
CA ARG A 268 15.98 -2.95 7.25
C ARG A 268 16.20 -1.56 7.84
N ASP A 269 15.14 -0.82 8.17
CA ASP A 269 15.18 0.55 8.69
C ASP A 269 16.03 1.49 7.82
N ILE A 270 15.85 1.43 6.49
CA ILE A 270 16.63 2.26 5.56
C ILE A 270 16.37 3.74 5.82
N GLN A 271 17.43 4.55 5.71
CA GLN A 271 17.37 5.98 5.93
C GLN A 271 18.03 6.74 4.79
N LYS A 272 17.48 7.90 4.45
CA LYS A 272 18.09 8.89 3.56
C LYS A 272 18.30 10.17 4.36
N ASP A 273 19.54 10.59 4.51
CA ASP A 273 19.92 11.78 5.30
C ASP A 273 19.37 11.78 6.74
N GLY A 274 19.34 10.60 7.37
CA GLY A 274 18.84 10.39 8.74
C GLY A 274 17.32 10.31 8.89
N VAL A 275 16.57 10.30 7.77
CA VAL A 275 15.11 10.20 7.77
C VAL A 275 14.67 8.95 6.99
N GLN A 276 13.71 8.20 7.53
CA GLN A 276 13.10 7.11 6.79
C GLN A 276 12.28 7.66 5.61
N PRO A 277 12.49 7.20 4.36
CA PRO A 277 11.61 7.53 3.26
C PRO A 277 10.17 7.09 3.55
N SER A 278 9.19 7.88 3.12
CA SER A 278 7.78 7.53 3.30
C SER A 278 7.44 6.17 2.67
N HIS A 279 6.34 5.54 3.11
CA HIS A 279 5.88 4.28 2.53
C HIS A 279 5.69 4.40 1.01
N GLY A 280 4.94 5.42 0.55
CA GLY A 280 4.71 5.63 -0.87
C GLY A 280 5.99 5.89 -1.68
N PHE A 281 7.01 6.52 -1.11
CA PHE A 281 8.29 6.73 -1.76
C PHE A 281 9.09 5.43 -1.92
N LYS A 282 9.08 4.56 -0.93
CA LYS A 282 9.63 3.20 -1.07
C LYS A 282 8.88 2.39 -2.13
N VAL A 283 7.55 2.47 -2.09
CA VAL A 283 6.68 1.80 -3.07
C VAL A 283 6.91 2.35 -4.50
N ALA A 284 7.20 3.65 -4.67
CA ALA A 284 7.57 4.22 -5.98
C ALA A 284 8.75 3.49 -6.62
N VAL A 285 9.85 3.34 -5.87
CA VAL A 285 11.05 2.64 -6.35
C VAL A 285 10.76 1.15 -6.56
N GLY A 286 10.05 0.51 -5.64
CA GLY A 286 9.61 -0.88 -5.79
C GLY A 286 8.76 -1.11 -7.03
N SER A 287 7.86 -0.16 -7.37
CA SER A 287 7.01 -0.23 -8.58
C SER A 287 7.84 -0.13 -9.86
N LEU A 288 8.85 0.72 -9.88
CA LEU A 288 9.78 0.81 -11.02
C LEU A 288 10.57 -0.48 -11.20
N ILE A 289 11.11 -1.05 -10.13
CA ILE A 289 11.84 -2.31 -10.20
C ILE A 289 10.91 -3.43 -10.69
N THR A 290 9.73 -3.57 -10.10
CA THR A 290 8.76 -4.60 -10.48
C THR A 290 8.33 -4.47 -11.94
N THR A 291 8.09 -3.23 -12.41
CA THR A 291 7.77 -2.98 -13.82
C THR A 291 8.92 -3.35 -14.75
N ALA A 292 10.16 -2.99 -14.39
CA ALA A 292 11.36 -3.33 -15.17
C ALA A 292 11.56 -4.85 -15.26
N LEU A 293 11.34 -5.59 -14.15
CA LEU A 293 11.39 -7.05 -14.14
C LEU A 293 10.34 -7.67 -15.07
N MET A 294 9.09 -7.17 -15.01
CA MET A 294 8.02 -7.65 -15.88
C MET A 294 8.28 -7.31 -17.36
N GLU A 295 8.79 -6.11 -17.65
CA GLU A 295 9.16 -5.75 -19.02
C GLU A 295 10.30 -6.62 -19.55
N ASP A 296 11.30 -6.92 -18.75
CA ASP A 296 12.42 -7.74 -19.19
C ASP A 296 11.95 -9.17 -19.51
N VAL A 297 11.16 -9.78 -18.61
CA VAL A 297 10.68 -11.16 -18.79
C VAL A 297 9.63 -11.26 -19.91
N TYR A 298 8.62 -10.39 -19.93
CA TYR A 298 7.45 -10.56 -20.80
C TYR A 298 7.50 -9.75 -22.09
N PHE A 299 8.33 -8.69 -22.18
CA PHE A 299 8.35 -7.83 -23.38
C PHE A 299 9.66 -7.90 -24.15
N LYS A 300 10.79 -8.19 -23.48
CA LYS A 300 12.11 -8.26 -24.11
C LYS A 300 12.54 -9.70 -24.40
N MET A 301 12.30 -10.64 -23.47
CA MET A 301 12.55 -12.06 -23.73
C MET A 301 11.45 -12.63 -24.65
N LYS A 302 11.86 -13.44 -25.63
CA LYS A 302 10.93 -14.17 -26.50
C LYS A 302 10.50 -15.47 -25.82
N SER A 303 9.34 -16.00 -26.23
CA SER A 303 8.81 -17.26 -25.66
C SER A 303 9.73 -18.46 -25.86
N ASP A 304 10.48 -18.53 -26.96
CA ASP A 304 11.49 -19.58 -27.21
C ASP A 304 12.72 -19.44 -26.31
N GLU A 305 13.12 -18.19 -25.97
CA GLU A 305 14.17 -17.93 -24.98
C GLU A 305 13.71 -18.39 -23.58
N ILE A 306 12.49 -18.03 -23.17
CA ILE A 306 11.90 -18.47 -21.89
C ILE A 306 11.81 -20.00 -21.82
N ALA A 307 11.35 -20.66 -22.91
CA ALA A 307 11.31 -22.12 -22.98
C ALA A 307 12.70 -22.74 -22.84
N THR A 308 13.70 -22.17 -23.51
CA THR A 308 15.09 -22.62 -23.43
C THR A 308 15.66 -22.48 -22.01
N LEU A 309 15.39 -21.36 -21.33
CA LEU A 309 15.82 -21.14 -19.95
C LEU A 309 15.11 -22.09 -18.99
N ALA A 310 13.81 -22.30 -19.15
CA ALA A 310 13.02 -23.23 -18.34
C ALA A 310 13.52 -24.69 -18.43
N ASP A 311 14.07 -25.08 -19.58
CA ASP A 311 14.64 -26.42 -19.80
C ASP A 311 16.07 -26.54 -19.24
N LYS A 312 16.91 -25.52 -19.47
CA LYS A 312 18.35 -25.60 -19.16
C LYS A 312 18.70 -25.24 -17.70
N MET A 313 17.95 -24.35 -17.07
CA MET A 313 18.28 -23.90 -15.71
C MET A 313 17.96 -25.00 -14.68
N PRO A 314 18.84 -25.21 -13.68
CA PRO A 314 18.59 -26.21 -12.65
C PRO A 314 17.36 -25.83 -11.81
N TYR A 315 16.70 -26.85 -11.25
CA TYR A 315 15.67 -26.61 -10.23
C TYR A 315 16.32 -26.34 -8.89
N LEU A 316 15.84 -25.33 -8.20
CA LEU A 316 16.31 -24.98 -6.87
C LEU A 316 15.85 -26.05 -5.87
N SER A 317 16.79 -26.63 -5.13
CA SER A 317 16.51 -27.56 -4.04
C SER A 317 16.16 -26.81 -2.75
N ALA A 318 15.53 -27.50 -1.80
CA ALA A 318 15.24 -26.96 -0.47
C ALA A 318 16.52 -26.53 0.27
N ASN A 319 17.62 -27.28 0.14
CA ASN A 319 18.90 -26.97 0.77
C ASN A 319 19.55 -25.71 0.17
N GLU A 320 19.51 -25.56 -1.14
CA GLU A 320 20.01 -24.34 -1.81
C GLU A 320 19.17 -23.14 -1.43
N ARG A 321 17.83 -23.30 -1.36
CA ARG A 321 16.94 -22.22 -0.90
C ARG A 321 17.22 -21.83 0.55
N ASP A 322 17.44 -22.81 1.41
CA ASP A 322 17.81 -22.58 2.81
C ASP A 322 19.15 -21.82 2.95
N THR A 323 20.14 -22.19 2.13
CA THR A 323 21.42 -21.49 2.05
C THR A 323 21.24 -20.03 1.60
N GLN A 324 20.42 -19.78 0.55
CA GLN A 324 20.10 -18.42 0.12
C GLN A 324 19.44 -17.59 1.22
N ILE A 325 18.52 -18.19 2.00
CA ILE A 325 17.89 -17.48 3.11
C ILE A 325 18.94 -17.06 4.14
N GLY A 326 19.88 -17.95 4.46
CA GLY A 326 21.00 -17.64 5.33
C GLY A 326 21.90 -16.53 4.78
N GLU A 327 22.17 -16.53 3.47
CA GLU A 327 22.97 -15.50 2.80
C GLU A 327 22.31 -14.11 2.86
N PHE A 328 21.03 -14.01 2.55
CA PHE A 328 20.34 -12.73 2.40
C PHE A 328 19.69 -12.21 3.68
N LEU A 329 19.27 -13.08 4.59
CA LEU A 329 18.51 -12.70 5.79
C LEU A 329 19.06 -13.30 7.08
N GLY A 330 20.19 -14.02 7.02
CA GLY A 330 20.84 -14.63 8.18
C GLY A 330 21.21 -13.60 9.25
N GLY A 331 20.96 -13.94 10.52
CA GLY A 331 21.23 -13.06 11.66
C GLY A 331 20.24 -11.89 11.82
N THR A 332 19.29 -11.72 10.92
CA THR A 332 18.21 -10.71 11.06
C THR A 332 17.05 -11.24 11.91
N PRO A 333 16.28 -10.36 12.58
CA PRO A 333 15.08 -10.77 13.31
C PRO A 333 14.02 -11.47 12.42
N PHE A 334 14.14 -11.34 11.11
CA PHE A 334 13.17 -11.84 10.11
C PHE A 334 13.52 -13.23 9.57
N GLU A 335 14.76 -13.70 9.78
CA GLU A 335 15.28 -14.96 9.23
C GLU A 335 14.33 -16.12 9.47
N LYS A 336 13.86 -16.30 10.71
CA LYS A 336 12.98 -17.42 11.08
C LYS A 336 11.68 -17.42 10.30
N ASN A 337 11.04 -16.26 10.15
CA ASN A 337 9.80 -16.13 9.39
C ASN A 337 10.04 -16.29 7.88
N ALA A 338 11.09 -15.66 7.36
CA ALA A 338 11.47 -15.77 5.95
C ALA A 338 11.80 -17.23 5.57
N ARG A 339 12.51 -17.95 6.43
CA ARG A 339 12.82 -19.38 6.25
C ARG A 339 11.55 -20.20 6.12
N LYS A 340 10.60 -20.02 7.04
CA LYS A 340 9.30 -20.67 6.97
C LYS A 340 8.58 -20.36 5.65
N VAL A 341 8.38 -19.09 5.35
CA VAL A 341 7.63 -18.62 4.19
C VAL A 341 8.28 -19.04 2.88
N ALA A 342 9.60 -18.84 2.73
CA ALA A 342 10.29 -19.10 1.49
C ALA A 342 10.42 -20.60 1.17
N LEU A 343 10.51 -21.46 2.18
CA LEU A 343 10.53 -22.92 1.98
C LEU A 343 9.11 -23.46 1.73
N GLU A 344 8.08 -22.95 2.39
CA GLU A 344 6.68 -23.35 2.16
C GLU A 344 6.21 -23.05 0.74
N LYS A 345 6.66 -21.93 0.14
CA LYS A 345 6.25 -21.58 -1.23
C LYS A 345 7.16 -22.11 -2.33
N LEU A 346 8.32 -22.71 -1.99
CA LEU A 346 9.24 -23.30 -2.97
C LEU A 346 8.59 -24.52 -3.63
N PRO A 347 8.41 -24.54 -4.96
CA PRO A 347 7.92 -25.72 -5.64
C PRO A 347 9.02 -26.78 -5.73
N LEU A 348 8.70 -28.02 -5.46
CA LEU A 348 9.60 -29.16 -5.57
C LEU A 348 9.03 -30.24 -6.49
N GLY A 349 9.89 -31.02 -7.10
CA GLY A 349 9.51 -32.19 -7.90
C GLY A 349 8.53 -31.86 -9.05
N ASP A 350 7.38 -32.52 -9.06
CA ASP A 350 6.36 -32.33 -10.11
C ASP A 350 5.75 -30.94 -10.14
N GLU A 351 5.60 -30.32 -8.98
CA GLU A 351 5.08 -28.95 -8.91
C GLU A 351 6.04 -27.93 -9.53
N ALA A 352 7.34 -28.08 -9.32
CA ALA A 352 8.34 -27.24 -9.98
C ALA A 352 8.30 -27.39 -11.51
N ARG A 353 8.18 -28.63 -12.00
CA ARG A 353 8.01 -28.91 -13.43
C ARG A 353 6.70 -28.32 -13.98
N ARG A 354 5.61 -28.47 -13.23
CA ARG A 354 4.30 -27.91 -13.60
C ARG A 354 4.36 -26.39 -13.71
N ARG A 355 4.93 -25.69 -12.72
CA ARG A 355 5.03 -24.21 -12.73
C ARG A 355 5.84 -23.72 -13.91
N ARG A 356 7.04 -24.27 -14.16
CA ARG A 356 7.86 -23.88 -15.31
C ARG A 356 7.13 -24.09 -16.64
N ARG A 357 6.45 -25.21 -16.81
CA ARG A 357 5.64 -25.47 -17.99
C ARG A 357 4.55 -24.41 -18.17
N LEU A 358 3.79 -24.09 -17.12
CA LEU A 358 2.74 -23.08 -17.18
C LEU A 358 3.29 -21.67 -17.45
N ILE A 359 4.45 -21.31 -16.88
CA ILE A 359 5.12 -20.04 -17.20
C ILE A 359 5.41 -19.96 -18.70
N VAL A 360 5.96 -21.00 -19.30
CA VAL A 360 6.26 -21.07 -20.75
C VAL A 360 4.97 -21.00 -21.59
N GLU A 361 3.98 -21.82 -21.26
CA GLU A 361 2.70 -21.89 -22.01
C GLU A 361 1.91 -20.58 -21.96
N THR A 362 1.92 -19.89 -20.81
CA THR A 362 1.14 -18.66 -20.61
C THR A 362 1.90 -17.40 -21.02
N HIS A 363 3.22 -17.47 -21.22
CA HIS A 363 4.07 -16.30 -21.51
C HIS A 363 3.54 -15.40 -22.64
N PRO A 364 3.18 -15.90 -23.85
CA PRO A 364 2.75 -15.03 -24.95
C PRO A 364 1.43 -14.30 -24.64
N ILE A 365 0.49 -14.98 -23.97
CA ILE A 365 -0.80 -14.39 -23.60
C ILE A 365 -0.62 -13.37 -22.47
N LEU A 366 0.24 -13.68 -21.49
CA LEU A 366 0.56 -12.74 -20.41
C LEU A 366 1.31 -11.52 -20.93
N ALA A 367 2.23 -11.67 -21.85
CA ALA A 367 2.95 -10.56 -22.47
C ALA A 367 1.99 -9.56 -23.12
N GLU A 368 0.94 -10.01 -23.80
CA GLU A 368 -0.10 -9.15 -24.36
C GLU A 368 -0.93 -8.47 -23.27
N LYS A 369 -1.44 -9.23 -22.31
CA LYS A 369 -2.27 -8.70 -21.21
C LYS A 369 -1.50 -7.67 -20.36
N LEU A 370 -0.24 -7.95 -20.02
CA LEU A 370 0.59 -7.06 -19.22
C LEU A 370 0.91 -5.73 -19.94
N ARG A 371 0.98 -5.71 -21.29
CA ARG A 371 1.13 -4.46 -22.05
C ARG A 371 -0.05 -3.51 -21.86
N HIS A 372 -1.25 -4.03 -21.61
CA HIS A 372 -2.44 -3.22 -21.33
C HIS A 372 -2.55 -2.86 -19.85
N GLN A 373 -2.00 -3.69 -18.97
CA GLN A 373 -2.04 -3.50 -17.52
C GLN A 373 -1.04 -2.46 -17.04
N LEU A 374 0.19 -2.50 -17.57
CA LEU A 374 1.30 -1.68 -17.11
C LEU A 374 1.38 -0.34 -17.86
N LEU A 375 1.88 0.68 -17.19
CA LEU A 375 2.53 1.80 -17.87
C LEU A 375 3.96 1.37 -18.24
N PRO A 376 4.49 1.75 -19.42
CA PRO A 376 5.89 1.51 -19.74
C PRO A 376 6.81 2.08 -18.66
N PHE A 377 7.89 1.38 -18.33
CA PHE A 377 8.84 1.79 -17.28
C PHE A 377 9.24 3.26 -17.39
N LYS A 378 9.61 3.71 -18.58
CA LYS A 378 10.02 5.10 -18.84
C LYS A 378 8.90 6.09 -18.53
N GLU A 379 7.67 5.75 -18.86
CA GLU A 379 6.51 6.61 -18.61
C GLU A 379 6.20 6.67 -17.11
N LEU A 380 6.14 5.52 -16.43
CA LEU A 380 5.94 5.47 -14.99
C LEU A 380 7.01 6.27 -14.24
N ARG A 381 8.30 6.09 -14.62
CA ARG A 381 9.42 6.85 -14.06
C ARG A 381 9.23 8.35 -14.25
N ASN A 382 8.87 8.80 -15.44
CA ASN A 382 8.66 10.21 -15.72
C ASN A 382 7.50 10.80 -14.91
N ARG A 383 6.39 10.08 -14.76
CA ARG A 383 5.24 10.52 -13.95
C ARG A 383 5.63 10.65 -12.46
N LEU A 384 6.32 9.66 -11.91
CA LEU A 384 6.80 9.69 -10.53
C LEU A 384 7.80 10.82 -10.30
N LYS A 385 8.80 10.97 -11.18
CA LYS A 385 9.80 12.05 -11.11
C LYS A 385 9.15 13.43 -11.22
N ALA A 386 8.14 13.60 -12.07
CA ALA A 386 7.41 14.85 -12.21
C ALA A 386 6.73 15.30 -10.91
N LEU A 387 6.35 14.36 -10.04
CA LEU A 387 5.78 14.65 -8.72
C LEU A 387 6.84 14.76 -7.60
N GLY A 388 8.12 14.54 -7.90
CA GLY A 388 9.19 14.54 -6.90
C GLY A 388 9.30 13.24 -6.11
N CYS A 389 8.69 12.15 -6.60
CA CYS A 389 8.93 10.84 -6.02
C CYS A 389 10.34 10.34 -6.36
N PRO A 390 10.98 9.56 -5.48
CA PRO A 390 12.24 8.90 -5.78
C PRO A 390 12.05 7.87 -6.90
N VAL A 391 13.04 7.80 -7.79
CA VAL A 391 13.03 6.91 -8.98
C VAL A 391 14.28 6.02 -9.06
N SER A 392 15.12 6.05 -8.04
CA SER A 392 16.31 5.21 -7.90
C SER A 392 16.51 4.74 -6.46
N LEU A 393 17.34 3.72 -6.27
CA LEU A 393 17.73 3.21 -4.95
C LEU A 393 18.47 4.26 -4.12
N GLN A 394 19.33 5.06 -4.77
CA GLN A 394 20.12 6.10 -4.11
C GLN A 394 19.24 7.19 -3.51
N GLU A 395 18.12 7.50 -4.16
CA GLU A 395 17.16 8.51 -3.67
C GLU A 395 16.40 8.06 -2.43
N ILE A 396 16.38 6.76 -2.13
CA ILE A 396 15.85 6.20 -0.87
C ILE A 396 16.94 5.76 0.11
N GLY A 397 18.20 6.12 -0.14
CA GLY A 397 19.32 5.86 0.78
C GLY A 397 20.01 4.52 0.61
N LEU A 398 19.82 3.83 -0.51
CA LEU A 398 20.42 2.54 -0.80
C LEU A 398 21.45 2.63 -1.93
N PRO A 399 22.56 1.87 -1.88
CA PRO A 399 23.46 1.79 -2.99
C PRO A 399 22.81 1.05 -4.17
N HIS A 400 23.24 1.39 -5.38
CA HIS A 400 22.79 0.71 -6.61
C HIS A 400 22.95 -0.82 -6.54
N SER A 401 24.06 -1.30 -5.96
CA SER A 401 24.34 -2.72 -5.76
C SER A 401 23.30 -3.48 -4.91
N ASP A 402 22.42 -2.76 -4.21
CA ASP A 402 21.38 -3.35 -3.36
C ASP A 402 20.22 -3.99 -4.16
N LEU A 403 20.11 -3.71 -5.46
CA LEU A 403 19.05 -4.25 -6.31
C LEU A 403 18.93 -5.78 -6.22
N ARG A 404 20.05 -6.48 -6.43
CA ARG A 404 20.11 -7.95 -6.36
C ARG A 404 19.73 -8.46 -4.95
N PHE A 405 20.36 -7.89 -3.93
CA PHE A 405 20.12 -8.26 -2.54
C PHE A 405 18.63 -8.11 -2.17
N THR A 406 18.04 -6.95 -2.46
CA THR A 406 16.64 -6.71 -2.12
C THR A 406 15.69 -7.58 -2.93
N THR A 407 16.00 -7.88 -4.21
CA THR A 407 15.17 -8.75 -5.05
C THR A 407 15.04 -10.15 -4.45
N TYR A 408 16.14 -10.75 -3.99
CA TYR A 408 16.10 -12.04 -3.29
C TYR A 408 15.37 -11.95 -1.96
N SER A 409 15.70 -10.95 -1.13
CA SER A 409 15.12 -10.77 0.20
C SER A 409 13.61 -10.52 0.15
N ALA A 410 13.14 -9.66 -0.76
CA ALA A 410 11.72 -9.35 -0.96
C ALA A 410 10.91 -10.60 -1.34
N GLY A 411 11.48 -11.49 -2.16
CA GLY A 411 10.85 -12.77 -2.51
C GLY A 411 10.71 -13.77 -1.36
N MET A 412 11.33 -13.51 -0.19
CA MET A 412 11.34 -14.42 0.95
C MET A 412 10.38 -14.05 2.08
N ILE A 413 9.86 -12.81 2.13
CA ILE A 413 9.21 -12.28 3.33
C ILE A 413 7.71 -12.57 3.45
N ARG A 414 7.03 -12.92 2.36
CA ARG A 414 5.59 -13.23 2.34
C ARG A 414 5.25 -14.38 1.40
N ASN A 415 4.23 -15.15 1.78
CA ASN A 415 3.67 -16.19 0.92
C ASN A 415 2.71 -15.56 -0.13
N ARG A 416 3.31 -14.87 -1.11
CA ARG A 416 2.60 -14.26 -2.24
C ARG A 416 3.38 -14.55 -3.51
N TYR A 417 2.72 -15.14 -4.51
CA TYR A 417 3.32 -15.37 -5.81
C TYR A 417 3.33 -14.08 -6.64
N THR A 418 4.49 -13.72 -7.16
CA THR A 418 4.77 -12.48 -7.87
C THR A 418 5.78 -12.73 -9.00
N ILE A 419 6.17 -11.70 -9.73
CA ILE A 419 7.28 -11.76 -10.70
C ILE A 419 8.58 -12.29 -10.07
N LEU A 420 8.82 -12.01 -8.76
CA LEU A 420 10.00 -12.51 -8.05
C LEU A 420 10.04 -14.06 -8.00
N ASP A 421 8.88 -14.68 -7.91
CA ASP A 421 8.75 -16.13 -7.90
C ASP A 421 8.90 -16.71 -9.31
N VAL A 422 8.46 -15.99 -10.34
CA VAL A 422 8.73 -16.38 -11.75
C VAL A 422 10.23 -16.41 -12.02
N LEU A 423 10.96 -15.38 -11.57
CA LEU A 423 12.43 -15.34 -11.70
C LEU A 423 13.09 -16.51 -10.98
N LEU A 424 12.61 -16.82 -9.77
CA LEU A 424 13.12 -17.94 -8.97
C LEU A 424 12.80 -19.28 -9.62
N ASP A 425 11.55 -19.51 -10.06
CA ASP A 425 11.09 -20.76 -10.69
C ASP A 425 11.85 -21.02 -11.99
N LEU A 426 12.19 -19.99 -12.75
CA LEU A 426 13.01 -20.09 -13.96
C LEU A 426 14.53 -20.13 -13.68
N GLY A 427 14.98 -19.80 -12.47
CA GLY A 427 16.41 -19.72 -12.12
C GLY A 427 17.15 -18.56 -12.78
N ILE A 428 16.46 -17.47 -13.10
CA ILE A 428 17.00 -16.33 -13.88
C ILE A 428 17.10 -15.02 -13.08
N THR A 429 16.97 -15.06 -11.76
CA THR A 429 16.98 -13.85 -10.93
C THR A 429 18.22 -12.99 -11.18
N ASP A 430 19.41 -13.57 -11.17
CA ASP A 430 20.68 -12.85 -11.38
C ASP A 430 20.75 -12.26 -12.78
N LEU A 431 20.40 -13.05 -13.79
CA LEU A 431 20.38 -12.61 -15.19
C LEU A 431 19.50 -11.37 -15.39
N VAL A 432 18.30 -11.38 -14.83
CA VAL A 432 17.35 -10.27 -15.02
C VAL A 432 17.77 -9.06 -14.19
N CYS A 433 18.25 -9.24 -12.95
CA CYS A 433 18.79 -8.15 -12.13
C CYS A 433 19.96 -7.44 -12.85
N GLU A 434 20.88 -8.18 -13.45
CA GLU A 434 21.99 -7.61 -14.24
C GLU A 434 21.48 -6.81 -15.44
N ARG A 435 20.50 -7.35 -16.20
CA ARG A 435 19.95 -6.69 -17.39
C ARG A 435 19.22 -5.38 -17.09
N ILE A 436 18.54 -5.29 -15.95
CA ILE A 436 17.80 -4.07 -15.57
C ILE A 436 18.63 -3.08 -14.74
N SER A 437 19.81 -3.48 -14.25
CA SER A 437 20.61 -2.65 -13.33
C SER A 437 20.87 -1.25 -13.86
N GLY A 438 21.28 -1.12 -15.11
CA GLY A 438 21.54 0.17 -15.76
C GLY A 438 20.36 1.15 -15.81
N LEU A 439 19.10 0.67 -15.62
CA LEU A 439 17.93 1.54 -15.57
C LEU A 439 17.87 2.39 -14.29
N PHE A 440 18.66 2.06 -13.28
CA PHE A 440 18.64 2.69 -11.95
C PHE A 440 19.96 3.39 -11.61
N GLU A 441 20.89 3.50 -12.57
CA GLU A 441 22.21 4.13 -12.38
C GLU A 441 22.18 5.66 -12.56
N GLU A 442 21.09 6.26 -13.10
CA GLU A 442 20.97 7.70 -13.38
C GLU A 442 20.14 8.45 -12.32
#